data_66383247e56de7001a0e94a18fd758c6
#
_entry.id   66383247e56de7001a0e94a18fd758c6
#
_cell.length_a   1.000
_cell.length_b   1.000
_cell.length_c   1.000
_cell.angle_alpha   90.00
_cell.angle_beta   90.00
_cell.angle_gamma   90.00
#
_symmetry.space_group_name_H-M   'P 1'
#
loop_
_entity.id
_entity.type
_entity.pdbx_description
1 polymer ?
#
loop_
_entity_poly.entity_id
_entity_poly.type
_entity_poly.pdbx_seq_one_letter_code
_entity_poly.pdbx_strand_id
1 'polypeptide(L)'
;SNGAFTFRREYGLNVSHVVRGGERLGTYYFEEAVAMRNSRVVYDRKNSSFYTLKRGMVKWEKVLADAAVFHCSGITCAISRDAMESTMDAIKLAVSDGLTIACDINYRKNLWGYGLEPHDVLFQMMQYSDIIFGDQNEWEVASGVPHIPFEALDADYEIDKEAYLEYFRKMHKLF
;
A
#
# COMPACT_ATOMS: atom_id res chain seq x y z
N SER A 1 19.53 -0.39 -8.99
CA SER A 1 20.89 0.17 -9.00
C SER A 1 21.62 -0.19 -7.71
N ASN A 2 22.96 -0.17 -7.75
CA ASN A 2 23.76 -0.43 -6.54
C ASN A 2 23.51 0.65 -5.47
N GLY A 3 23.32 1.91 -5.87
CA GLY A 3 23.00 3.00 -4.95
C GLY A 3 21.78 2.75 -4.07
N ALA A 4 20.70 2.18 -4.62
CA ALA A 4 19.51 1.85 -3.83
C ALA A 4 19.79 0.77 -2.77
N PHE A 5 20.69 -0.16 -3.02
CA PHE A 5 21.14 -1.16 -2.04
C PHE A 5 21.98 -0.54 -0.95
N THR A 6 22.98 0.26 -1.33
CA THR A 6 23.89 0.95 -0.38
C THR A 6 23.07 1.82 0.57
N PHE A 7 22.21 2.67 0.02
CA PHE A 7 21.35 3.55 0.82
C PHE A 7 20.52 2.80 1.85
N ARG A 8 19.86 1.69 1.47
CA ARG A 8 19.07 0.89 2.42
C ARG A 8 19.91 0.24 3.50
N ARG A 9 21.11 -0.25 3.15
CA ARG A 9 22.04 -0.84 4.11
C ARG A 9 22.58 0.17 5.12
N GLU A 10 22.75 1.43 4.74
CA GLU A 10 23.15 2.51 5.64
C GLU A 10 22.13 2.72 6.78
N TYR A 11 20.86 2.40 6.53
CA TYR A 11 19.81 2.40 7.55
C TYR A 11 19.63 1.05 8.28
N GLY A 12 20.58 0.14 8.14
CA GLY A 12 20.53 -1.17 8.81
C GLY A 12 19.53 -2.17 8.23
N LEU A 13 18.95 -1.91 7.05
CA LEU A 13 17.97 -2.81 6.45
C LEU A 13 18.66 -4.04 5.85
N ASN A 14 18.09 -5.22 6.09
CA ASN A 14 18.49 -6.43 5.40
C ASN A 14 18.00 -6.39 3.94
N VAL A 15 18.94 -6.42 3.01
CA VAL A 15 18.65 -6.37 1.56
C VAL A 15 18.89 -7.71 0.85
N SER A 16 19.09 -8.80 1.59
CA SER A 16 19.41 -10.11 1.01
C SER A 16 18.29 -10.67 0.14
N HIS A 17 17.03 -10.30 0.45
CA HIS A 17 15.83 -10.75 -0.27
C HIS A 17 15.37 -9.77 -1.36
N VAL A 18 16.09 -8.68 -1.61
CA VAL A 18 15.74 -7.75 -2.68
C VAL A 18 16.04 -8.37 -4.05
N VAL A 19 14.99 -8.66 -4.79
CA VAL A 19 15.09 -9.20 -6.15
C VAL A 19 15.56 -8.10 -7.10
N ARG A 20 16.53 -8.42 -7.96
CA ARG A 20 17.00 -7.55 -9.03
C ARG A 20 16.41 -8.01 -10.35
N GLY A 21 15.89 -7.06 -11.12
CA GLY A 21 15.31 -7.36 -12.43
C GLY A 21 14.93 -6.08 -13.17
N GLY A 22 14.43 -6.23 -14.40
CA GLY A 22 14.03 -5.13 -15.26
C GLY A 22 15.19 -4.24 -15.71
N GLU A 23 14.87 -3.22 -16.48
CA GLU A 23 15.87 -2.38 -17.16
C GLU A 23 16.26 -1.15 -16.35
N ARG A 24 15.33 -0.59 -15.56
CA ARG A 24 15.54 0.67 -14.82
C ARG A 24 14.77 0.73 -13.49
N LEU A 25 15.20 1.61 -12.62
CA LEU A 25 14.40 2.01 -11.46
C LEU A 25 13.27 2.95 -11.90
N GLY A 26 12.13 2.86 -11.23
CA GLY A 26 11.13 3.92 -11.26
C GLY A 26 11.66 5.16 -10.55
N THR A 27 11.28 6.33 -11.05
CA THR A 27 11.66 7.62 -10.50
C THR A 27 10.43 8.48 -10.28
N TYR A 28 10.58 9.53 -9.51
CA TYR A 28 9.62 10.62 -9.43
C TYR A 28 10.36 11.95 -9.39
N TYR A 29 9.66 12.97 -9.83
CA TYR A 29 10.13 14.35 -9.83
C TYR A 29 9.20 15.13 -8.91
N PHE A 30 9.78 15.80 -7.94
CA PHE A 30 9.06 16.66 -7.02
C PHE A 30 9.33 18.13 -7.35
N GLU A 31 8.26 18.84 -7.69
CA GLU A 31 8.28 20.29 -7.85
C GLU A 31 7.75 20.92 -6.56
N GLU A 32 8.60 21.65 -5.86
CA GLU A 32 8.19 22.34 -4.65
C GLU A 32 7.19 23.46 -4.94
N ALA A 33 6.31 23.68 -3.96
CA ALA A 33 5.38 24.81 -3.98
C ALA A 33 6.16 26.14 -3.96
N VAL A 34 5.83 27.06 -4.87
CA VAL A 34 6.40 28.40 -4.91
C VAL A 34 5.26 29.41 -4.99
N ALA A 35 5.18 30.31 -4.02
CA ALA A 35 4.15 31.33 -3.92
C ALA A 35 2.73 30.69 -3.94
N MET A 36 1.93 30.99 -4.97
CA MET A 36 0.55 30.49 -5.09
C MET A 36 0.44 29.15 -5.85
N ARG A 37 1.55 28.57 -6.30
CA ARG A 37 1.55 27.30 -7.04
C ARG A 37 1.75 26.16 -6.06
N ASN A 38 0.83 25.19 -6.08
CA ASN A 38 0.91 23.97 -5.27
C ASN A 38 2.10 23.11 -5.69
N SER A 39 2.63 22.33 -4.74
CA SER A 39 3.62 21.29 -5.05
C SER A 39 3.03 20.24 -5.99
N ARG A 40 3.89 19.66 -6.83
CA ARG A 40 3.51 18.64 -7.80
C ARG A 40 4.49 17.49 -7.78
N VAL A 41 3.97 16.26 -7.82
CA VAL A 41 4.78 15.05 -7.99
C VAL A 41 4.46 14.43 -9.35
N VAL A 42 5.49 14.22 -10.16
CA VAL A 42 5.40 13.50 -11.44
C VAL A 42 6.10 12.16 -11.30
N TYR A 43 5.36 11.07 -11.46
CA TYR A 43 5.90 9.72 -11.35
C TYR A 43 6.24 9.15 -12.73
N ASP A 44 7.46 8.62 -12.87
CA ASP A 44 7.92 7.85 -14.01
C ASP A 44 8.13 6.37 -13.60
N ARG A 45 7.06 5.60 -13.64
CA ARG A 45 7.02 4.19 -13.22
C ARG A 45 6.97 3.19 -14.36
N LYS A 46 6.47 3.61 -15.53
CA LYS A 46 6.29 2.73 -16.68
C LYS A 46 7.59 2.04 -17.05
N ASN A 47 7.55 0.74 -17.29
CA ASN A 47 8.70 -0.10 -17.63
C ASN A 47 9.83 -0.10 -16.56
N SER A 48 9.54 0.32 -15.33
CA SER A 48 10.49 0.15 -14.24
C SER A 48 10.59 -1.31 -13.81
N SER A 49 11.66 -1.67 -13.14
CA SER A 49 11.89 -3.03 -12.63
C SER A 49 10.76 -3.53 -11.74
N PHE A 50 10.14 -2.63 -10.97
CA PHE A 50 9.00 -2.98 -10.13
C PHE A 50 7.70 -3.14 -10.94
N TYR A 51 7.51 -2.33 -11.98
CA TYR A 51 6.35 -2.44 -12.88
C TYR A 51 6.35 -3.75 -13.66
N THR A 52 7.53 -4.31 -13.94
CA THR A 52 7.70 -5.57 -14.67
C THR A 52 7.83 -6.81 -13.76
N LEU A 53 7.54 -6.66 -12.47
CA LEU A 53 7.49 -7.77 -11.52
C LEU A 53 6.55 -8.87 -12.05
N LYS A 54 7.00 -10.13 -11.95
CA LYS A 54 6.19 -11.30 -12.26
C LYS A 54 5.90 -12.10 -11.00
N ARG A 55 4.70 -12.69 -10.92
CA ARG A 55 4.37 -13.64 -9.87
C ARG A 55 5.43 -14.74 -9.79
N GLY A 56 5.84 -15.11 -8.59
CA GLY A 56 6.88 -16.13 -8.36
C GLY A 56 8.33 -15.65 -8.49
N MET A 57 8.59 -14.39 -8.86
CA MET A 57 9.94 -13.82 -8.81
C MET A 57 10.46 -13.66 -7.37
N VAL A 58 9.58 -13.35 -6.43
CA VAL A 58 9.90 -13.31 -5.00
C VAL A 58 9.65 -14.69 -4.41
N LYS A 59 10.61 -15.23 -3.68
CA LYS A 59 10.50 -16.51 -2.97
C LYS A 59 10.02 -16.25 -1.56
N TRP A 60 8.70 -16.09 -1.40
CA TRP A 60 8.08 -15.64 -0.16
C TRP A 60 8.39 -16.55 1.02
N GLU A 61 8.51 -17.86 0.82
CA GLU A 61 8.87 -18.84 1.85
C GLU A 61 10.24 -18.53 2.49
N LYS A 62 11.17 -17.98 1.70
CA LYS A 62 12.48 -17.56 2.20
C LYS A 62 12.47 -16.18 2.82
N VAL A 63 11.63 -15.30 2.27
CA VAL A 63 11.53 -13.91 2.74
C VAL A 63 10.85 -13.86 4.11
N LEU A 64 9.84 -14.69 4.33
CA LEU A 64 9.00 -14.68 5.53
C LEU A 64 9.47 -15.65 6.62
N ALA A 65 10.45 -16.52 6.34
CA ALA A 65 10.86 -17.62 7.24
C ALA A 65 11.15 -17.19 8.69
N ASP A 66 11.75 -16.01 8.88
CA ASP A 66 12.12 -15.48 10.21
C ASP A 66 11.34 -14.19 10.53
N ALA A 67 10.26 -13.92 9.82
CA ALA A 67 9.48 -12.71 10.02
C ALA A 67 8.44 -12.90 11.12
N ALA A 68 8.22 -11.88 11.93
CA ALA A 68 7.10 -11.79 12.87
C ALA A 68 5.95 -10.93 12.31
N VAL A 69 6.28 -9.98 11.44
CA VAL A 69 5.32 -9.05 10.84
C VAL A 69 5.55 -8.99 9.33
N PHE A 70 4.47 -9.06 8.57
CA PHE A 70 4.47 -8.78 7.14
C PHE A 70 3.73 -7.47 6.88
N HIS A 71 4.45 -6.47 6.35
CA HIS A 71 3.83 -5.20 5.95
C HIS A 71 3.67 -5.15 4.43
N CYS A 72 2.47 -4.84 3.97
CA CYS A 72 2.16 -4.66 2.55
C CYS A 72 1.43 -3.34 2.28
N SER A 73 1.37 -2.95 1.02
CA SER A 73 0.67 -1.72 0.62
C SER A 73 -0.14 -1.94 -0.65
N GLY A 74 -1.36 -1.41 -0.69
CA GLY A 74 -2.28 -1.48 -1.81
C GLY A 74 -1.73 -0.87 -3.10
N ILE A 75 -0.80 0.10 -3.00
CA ILE A 75 -0.13 0.63 -4.21
C ILE A 75 0.63 -0.46 -4.98
N THR A 76 1.16 -1.48 -4.31
CA THR A 76 1.81 -2.61 -4.98
C THR A 76 0.81 -3.38 -5.84
N CYS A 77 -0.36 -3.66 -5.30
CA CYS A 77 -1.44 -4.34 -6.01
C CYS A 77 -1.99 -3.51 -7.18
N ALA A 78 -1.95 -2.19 -7.07
CA ALA A 78 -2.45 -1.29 -8.11
C ALA A 78 -1.61 -1.27 -9.41
N ILE A 79 -0.35 -1.75 -9.36
CA ILE A 79 0.60 -1.62 -10.46
C ILE A 79 0.32 -2.60 -11.60
N SER A 80 0.09 -3.87 -11.28
CA SER A 80 -0.17 -4.93 -12.26
C SER A 80 -0.81 -6.15 -11.61
N ARG A 81 -1.43 -6.99 -12.42
CA ARG A 81 -1.99 -8.28 -11.99
C ARG A 81 -0.92 -9.18 -11.33
N ASP A 82 0.25 -9.29 -11.93
CA ASP A 82 1.36 -10.09 -11.37
C ASP A 82 1.81 -9.57 -10.00
N ALA A 83 1.88 -8.25 -9.82
CA ALA A 83 2.26 -7.65 -8.54
C ALA A 83 1.17 -7.88 -7.47
N MET A 84 -0.10 -7.76 -7.83
CA MET A 84 -1.23 -8.07 -6.97
C MET A 84 -1.21 -9.55 -6.55
N GLU A 85 -1.12 -10.48 -7.50
CA GLU A 85 -1.10 -11.92 -7.21
C GLU A 85 0.11 -12.30 -6.35
N SER A 86 1.28 -11.71 -6.60
CA SER A 86 2.48 -11.92 -5.76
C SER A 86 2.28 -11.42 -4.32
N THR A 87 1.61 -10.28 -4.15
CA THR A 87 1.29 -9.74 -2.82
C THR A 87 0.28 -10.63 -2.09
N MET A 88 -0.75 -11.10 -2.79
CA MET A 88 -1.73 -12.03 -2.21
C MET A 88 -1.12 -13.39 -1.84
N ASP A 89 -0.16 -13.89 -2.62
CA ASP A 89 0.60 -15.10 -2.26
C ASP A 89 1.38 -14.89 -0.95
N ALA A 90 2.03 -13.72 -0.80
CA ALA A 90 2.74 -13.38 0.43
C ALA A 90 1.81 -13.26 1.65
N ILE A 91 0.66 -12.58 1.49
CA ILE A 91 -0.35 -12.45 2.54
C ILE A 91 -0.85 -13.82 3.00
N LYS A 92 -1.24 -14.69 2.06
CA LYS A 92 -1.75 -16.04 2.38
C LYS A 92 -0.72 -16.90 3.10
N LEU A 93 0.54 -16.79 2.68
CA LEU A 93 1.64 -17.49 3.37
C LEU A 93 1.85 -16.91 4.77
N ALA A 94 1.87 -15.59 4.91
CA ALA A 94 2.01 -14.93 6.21
C ALA A 94 0.89 -15.32 7.19
N VAL A 95 -0.36 -15.42 6.71
CA VAL A 95 -1.48 -15.95 7.51
C VAL A 95 -1.21 -17.39 7.94
N SER A 96 -0.81 -18.25 6.99
CA SER A 96 -0.50 -19.66 7.26
C SER A 96 0.58 -19.85 8.30
N ASP A 97 1.59 -18.97 8.27
CA ASP A 97 2.74 -19.01 9.16
C ASP A 97 2.50 -18.25 10.50
N GLY A 98 1.32 -17.65 10.67
CA GLY A 98 0.93 -16.95 11.89
C GLY A 98 1.60 -15.59 12.11
N LEU A 99 2.03 -14.92 11.04
CA LEU A 99 2.59 -13.59 11.11
C LEU A 99 1.51 -12.54 11.37
N THR A 100 1.87 -11.46 12.05
CA THR A 100 1.02 -10.27 12.08
C THR A 100 1.08 -9.55 10.72
N ILE A 101 -0.06 -9.24 10.16
CA ILE A 101 -0.17 -8.58 8.84
C ILE A 101 -0.58 -7.12 9.03
N ALA A 102 0.26 -6.21 8.55
CA ALA A 102 -0.02 -4.78 8.50
C ALA A 102 -0.21 -4.34 7.03
N CYS A 103 -1.34 -3.72 6.75
CA CYS A 103 -1.70 -3.23 5.41
C CYS A 103 -1.83 -1.71 5.41
N ASP A 104 -1.18 -1.05 4.46
CA ASP A 104 -1.43 0.35 4.10
C ASP A 104 -2.31 0.34 2.83
N ILE A 105 -3.54 0.85 2.93
CA ILE A 105 -4.50 0.88 1.82
C ILE A 105 -3.90 1.59 0.63
N ASN A 106 -3.29 2.75 0.84
CA ASN A 106 -2.47 3.50 -0.13
C ASN A 106 -3.08 3.52 -1.53
N TYR A 107 -4.37 3.86 -1.61
CA TYR A 107 -5.10 3.92 -2.87
C TYR A 107 -4.52 4.97 -3.81
N ARG A 108 -4.34 4.61 -5.07
CA ARG A 108 -3.84 5.50 -6.13
C ARG A 108 -4.69 5.35 -7.38
N LYS A 109 -5.67 6.22 -7.55
CA LYS A 109 -6.69 6.20 -8.62
C LYS A 109 -6.14 5.90 -10.02
N ASN A 110 -4.94 6.39 -10.34
CA ASN A 110 -4.39 6.33 -11.69
C ASN A 110 -3.59 5.05 -12.00
N LEU A 111 -3.56 4.04 -11.12
CA LEU A 111 -2.71 2.86 -11.30
C LEU A 111 -3.47 1.59 -11.71
N TRP A 112 -4.75 1.47 -11.48
CA TRP A 112 -5.59 0.26 -11.63
C TRP A 112 -5.93 -0.11 -13.09
N GLY A 113 -5.02 0.12 -14.04
CA GLY A 113 -5.27 -0.03 -15.48
C GLY A 113 -5.23 -1.48 -16.02
N TYR A 114 -5.24 -2.52 -15.18
CA TYR A 114 -5.11 -3.92 -15.59
C TYR A 114 -6.43 -4.74 -15.46
N GLY A 115 -7.56 -4.07 -15.26
CA GLY A 115 -8.90 -4.66 -15.36
C GLY A 115 -9.43 -5.31 -14.09
N LEU A 116 -8.96 -4.92 -12.91
CA LEU A 116 -9.59 -5.22 -11.62
C LEU A 116 -10.04 -3.93 -10.93
N GLU A 117 -11.15 -4.04 -10.21
CA GLU A 117 -11.65 -2.94 -9.41
C GLU A 117 -10.82 -2.78 -8.13
N PRO A 118 -10.45 -1.54 -7.76
CA PRO A 118 -9.68 -1.28 -6.54
C PRO A 118 -10.34 -1.87 -5.28
N HIS A 119 -11.65 -1.70 -5.16
CA HIS A 119 -12.45 -2.23 -4.04
C HIS A 119 -12.19 -3.72 -3.82
N ASP A 120 -12.35 -4.54 -4.85
CA ASP A 120 -12.28 -6.00 -4.72
C ASP A 120 -10.92 -6.47 -4.19
N VAL A 121 -9.86 -5.83 -4.65
CA VAL A 121 -8.49 -6.19 -4.25
C VAL A 121 -8.16 -5.66 -2.86
N LEU A 122 -8.46 -4.38 -2.60
CA LEU A 122 -8.14 -3.75 -1.32
C LEU A 122 -8.97 -4.35 -0.19
N PHE A 123 -10.25 -4.60 -0.42
CA PHE A 123 -11.12 -5.26 0.55
C PHE A 123 -10.57 -6.64 0.94
N GLN A 124 -10.15 -7.44 -0.05
CA GLN A 124 -9.57 -8.74 0.20
C GLN A 124 -8.26 -8.65 1.00
N MET A 125 -7.38 -7.68 0.70
CA MET A 125 -6.16 -7.44 1.48
C MET A 125 -6.48 -7.11 2.94
N MET A 126 -7.46 -6.23 3.16
CA MET A 126 -7.87 -5.80 4.49
C MET A 126 -8.42 -6.96 5.32
N GLN A 127 -9.18 -7.89 4.71
CA GLN A 127 -9.73 -9.07 5.39
C GLN A 127 -8.67 -10.02 5.97
N TYR A 128 -7.44 -9.96 5.46
CA TYR A 128 -6.31 -10.75 5.97
C TYR A 128 -5.43 -9.97 6.95
N SER A 129 -5.73 -8.69 7.20
CA SER A 129 -4.83 -7.80 7.94
C SER A 129 -5.25 -7.62 9.38
N ASP A 130 -4.29 -7.68 10.30
CA ASP A 130 -4.47 -7.41 11.73
C ASP A 130 -4.40 -5.89 12.02
N ILE A 131 -3.64 -5.16 11.19
CA ILE A 131 -3.44 -3.71 11.33
C ILE A 131 -3.64 -3.06 9.96
N ILE A 132 -4.49 -2.04 9.89
CA ILE A 132 -4.82 -1.37 8.63
C ILE A 132 -4.59 0.13 8.78
N PHE A 133 -3.81 0.69 7.85
CA PHE A 133 -3.56 2.13 7.72
C PHE A 133 -4.27 2.67 6.49
N GLY A 134 -4.83 3.86 6.60
CA GLY A 134 -5.45 4.57 5.48
C GLY A 134 -6.16 5.83 5.94
N ASP A 135 -6.33 6.79 5.04
CA ASP A 135 -7.22 7.93 5.26
C ASP A 135 -8.69 7.55 5.01
N GLN A 136 -9.60 8.45 5.33
CA GLN A 136 -11.03 8.18 5.22
C GLN A 136 -11.49 7.88 3.79
N ASN A 137 -10.89 8.54 2.77
CA ASN A 137 -11.23 8.32 1.38
C ASN A 137 -10.71 6.94 0.91
N GLU A 138 -9.54 6.55 1.37
CA GLU A 138 -8.96 5.24 1.09
C GLU A 138 -9.80 4.12 1.71
N TRP A 139 -10.26 4.31 2.94
CA TRP A 139 -11.18 3.40 3.61
C TRP A 139 -12.52 3.28 2.87
N GLU A 140 -13.11 4.40 2.40
CA GLU A 140 -14.35 4.37 1.61
C GLU A 140 -14.17 3.57 0.32
N VAL A 141 -13.09 3.83 -0.43
CA VAL A 141 -12.81 3.08 -1.67
C VAL A 141 -12.61 1.59 -1.38
N ALA A 142 -11.90 1.25 -0.33
CA ALA A 142 -11.56 -0.13 -0.01
C ALA A 142 -12.72 -0.90 0.63
N SER A 143 -13.51 -0.28 1.50
CA SER A 143 -14.60 -0.95 2.23
C SER A 143 -15.98 -0.79 1.61
N GLY A 144 -16.17 0.23 0.76
CA GLY A 144 -17.49 0.65 0.28
C GLY A 144 -18.34 1.36 1.32
N VAL A 145 -17.81 1.63 2.53
CA VAL A 145 -18.53 2.35 3.59
C VAL A 145 -18.22 3.83 3.46
N PRO A 146 -19.23 4.69 3.27
CA PRO A 146 -19.02 6.14 3.17
C PRO A 146 -18.28 6.69 4.38
N HIS A 147 -17.30 7.55 4.14
CA HIS A 147 -16.58 8.22 5.21
C HIS A 147 -17.47 9.28 5.89
N ILE A 148 -17.08 9.67 7.10
CA ILE A 148 -17.73 10.76 7.81
C ILE A 148 -17.27 12.08 7.15
N PRO A 149 -18.19 12.95 6.71
CA PRO A 149 -17.83 14.23 6.15
C PRO A 149 -16.96 15.02 7.14
N PHE A 150 -15.79 15.44 6.68
CA PHE A 150 -14.89 16.27 7.44
C PHE A 150 -14.95 17.71 6.88
N GLU A 151 -15.61 18.59 7.58
CA GLU A 151 -15.60 20.02 7.28
C GLU A 151 -14.62 20.71 8.22
N ALA A 152 -13.37 20.84 7.82
CA ALA A 152 -12.39 21.66 8.53
C ALA A 152 -12.64 23.14 8.18
N LEU A 153 -13.68 23.72 8.77
CA LEU A 153 -14.08 25.10 8.47
C LEU A 153 -13.44 26.13 9.41
N ASP A 154 -13.04 25.74 10.63
CA ASP A 154 -12.52 26.69 11.62
C ASP A 154 -11.52 26.06 12.59
N ALA A 155 -10.76 26.93 13.30
CA ALA A 155 -9.79 26.51 14.32
C ALA A 155 -10.43 25.79 15.54
N ASP A 156 -11.74 25.86 15.68
CA ASP A 156 -12.52 25.27 16.77
C ASP A 156 -13.29 24.01 16.35
N TYR A 157 -12.81 23.30 15.30
CA TYR A 157 -13.47 22.08 14.83
C TYR A 157 -13.50 21.00 15.92
N GLU A 158 -14.69 20.66 16.37
CA GLU A 158 -14.94 19.53 17.26
C GLU A 158 -15.26 18.27 16.44
N ILE A 159 -14.46 17.24 16.66
CA ILE A 159 -14.70 15.92 16.06
C ILE A 159 -15.97 15.32 16.67
N ASP A 160 -16.93 14.93 15.83
CA ASP A 160 -18.07 14.11 16.26
C ASP A 160 -17.59 12.71 16.66
N LYS A 161 -17.27 12.58 17.95
CA LYS A 161 -16.72 11.34 18.53
C LYS A 161 -17.68 10.16 18.40
N GLU A 162 -18.98 10.40 18.50
CA GLU A 162 -19.99 9.33 18.42
C GLU A 162 -20.11 8.79 17.00
N ALA A 163 -20.13 9.67 15.99
CA ALA A 163 -20.13 9.28 14.59
C ALA A 163 -18.87 8.46 14.22
N TYR A 164 -17.70 8.91 14.70
CA TYR A 164 -16.44 8.16 14.48
C TYR A 164 -16.44 6.80 15.19
N LEU A 165 -16.93 6.72 16.41
CA LEU A 165 -17.04 5.44 17.13
C LEU A 165 -17.98 4.47 16.41
N GLU A 166 -19.10 4.97 15.88
CA GLU A 166 -20.01 4.13 15.07
C GLU A 166 -19.34 3.67 13.78
N TYR A 167 -18.64 4.56 13.10
CA TYR A 167 -17.87 4.23 11.90
C TYR A 167 -16.84 3.13 12.18
N PHE A 168 -16.02 3.28 13.22
CA PHE A 168 -15.03 2.25 13.60
C PHE A 168 -15.69 0.93 14.00
N ARG A 169 -16.84 0.95 14.65
CA ARG A 169 -17.60 -0.30 14.94
C ARG A 169 -18.07 -0.99 13.67
N LYS A 170 -18.48 -0.22 12.65
CA LYS A 170 -18.82 -0.79 11.33
C LYS A 170 -17.60 -1.43 10.67
N MET A 171 -16.46 -0.72 10.68
CA MET A 171 -15.21 -1.24 10.13
C MET A 171 -14.78 -2.52 10.84
N HIS A 172 -14.76 -2.55 12.16
CA HIS A 172 -14.40 -3.72 12.95
C HIS A 172 -15.30 -4.96 12.71
N LYS A 173 -16.52 -4.76 12.20
CA LYS A 173 -17.40 -5.89 11.83
C LYS A 173 -17.12 -6.43 10.43
N LEU A 174 -16.44 -5.67 9.59
CA LEU A 174 -16.09 -6.05 8.22
C LEU A 174 -14.75 -6.79 8.16
N PHE A 175 -13.88 -6.45 9.07
CA PHE A 175 -12.49 -6.90 9.16
C PHE A 175 -12.17 -7.40 10.58
#